data_493c6fc66846d17b0124ab5e0d77dd93
#
_entry.id   493c6fc66846d17b0124ab5e0d77dd93
#
_cell.length_a   1.000
_cell.length_b   1.000
_cell.length_c   1.000
_cell.angle_alpha   90.00
_cell.angle_beta   90.00
_cell.angle_gamma   90.00
#
_symmetry.space_group_name_H-M   'P 1'
#
loop_
_entity.id
_entity.type
_entity.pdbx_description
1 polymer ?
#
loop_
_entity_poly.entity_id
_entity_poly.type
_entity_poly.pdbx_seq_one_letter_code
_entity_poly.pdbx_strand_id
1 'polypeptide(L)'
;MIYAYPCDGVYGLGCDPDSKKDVFKLCELKKRSIDKGLILISGVFEHFEKYINHLDKQDIDKLKRPWPGPHTWLVRANENVPEWIKGNSDLVALRHSSHPEVIKLTEKIGKVLTSTSANISNDPPAMSADEVTMIFGNEVTLIRGEIGNFGGATPVSYTHLTLPTRDLV
;
A
#
# COMPACT_ATOMS: atom_id res chain seq x y z
N MET A 1 -13.03 4.94 7.10
CA MET A 1 -12.14 4.59 8.23
C MET A 1 -10.71 4.48 7.74
N ILE A 2 -9.77 5.14 8.42
CA ILE A 2 -8.35 5.09 8.10
C ILE A 2 -7.66 4.22 9.15
N TYR A 3 -6.90 3.23 8.69
CA TYR A 3 -6.13 2.33 9.56
C TYR A 3 -4.66 2.73 9.58
N ALA A 4 -4.04 2.62 10.75
CA ALA A 4 -2.58 2.63 10.88
C ALA A 4 -2.15 1.23 11.33
N TYR A 5 -1.20 0.64 10.63
CA TYR A 5 -0.80 -0.75 10.85
C TYR A 5 0.71 -0.92 10.67
N PRO A 6 1.33 -1.86 11.41
CA PRO A 6 2.76 -2.14 11.20
C PRO A 6 2.95 -2.85 9.87
N CYS A 7 4.01 -2.49 9.16
CA CYS A 7 4.38 -3.07 7.89
C CYS A 7 5.87 -3.45 7.88
N ASP A 8 6.47 -3.61 6.70
CA ASP A 8 7.79 -4.24 6.56
C ASP A 8 8.93 -3.48 7.25
N GLY A 9 8.92 -2.16 7.23
CA GLY A 9 9.98 -1.36 7.84
C GLY A 9 9.51 -0.14 8.62
N VAL A 10 8.24 0.24 8.45
CA VAL A 10 7.60 1.37 9.13
C VAL A 10 6.13 1.08 9.32
N TYR A 11 5.43 1.89 10.11
CA TYR A 11 3.97 1.89 10.14
C TYR A 11 3.42 2.45 8.83
N GLY A 12 2.33 1.85 8.36
CA GLY A 12 1.59 2.30 7.19
C GLY A 12 0.26 2.92 7.56
N LEU A 13 -0.27 3.73 6.66
CA LEU A 13 -1.65 4.23 6.69
C LEU A 13 -2.40 3.68 5.48
N GLY A 14 -3.64 3.29 5.68
CA GLY A 14 -4.47 2.81 4.59
C GLY A 14 -5.95 2.93 4.86
N CYS A 15 -6.72 2.86 3.79
CA CYS A 15 -8.17 2.88 3.83
C CYS A 15 -8.73 2.06 2.66
N ASP A 16 -10.05 1.92 2.61
CA ASP A 16 -10.73 1.29 1.48
C ASP A 16 -10.46 2.10 0.20
N PRO A 17 -9.83 1.51 -0.83
CA PRO A 17 -9.53 2.24 -2.07
C PRO A 17 -10.79 2.66 -2.84
N ASP A 18 -11.93 2.02 -2.62
CA ASP A 18 -13.18 2.37 -3.27
C ASP A 18 -13.92 3.53 -2.58
N SER A 19 -13.51 3.88 -1.37
CA SER A 19 -14.04 5.03 -0.64
C SER A 19 -13.28 6.31 -1.00
N LYS A 20 -13.76 7.03 -1.98
CA LYS A 20 -13.18 8.31 -2.40
C LYS A 20 -13.00 9.27 -1.23
N LYS A 21 -14.02 9.34 -0.36
CA LYS A 21 -14.00 10.17 0.85
C LYS A 21 -12.82 9.82 1.77
N ASP A 22 -12.62 8.53 2.03
CA ASP A 22 -11.54 8.10 2.93
C ASP A 22 -10.16 8.30 2.30
N VAL A 23 -10.03 8.07 1.00
CA VAL A 23 -8.77 8.31 0.27
C VAL A 23 -8.38 9.78 0.33
N PHE A 24 -9.33 10.69 0.08
CA PHE A 24 -9.06 12.13 0.16
C PHE A 24 -8.74 12.56 1.59
N LYS A 25 -9.46 12.02 2.60
CA LYS A 25 -9.15 12.29 4.01
C LYS A 25 -7.75 11.82 4.39
N LEU A 26 -7.34 10.64 3.93
CA LEU A 26 -6.00 10.11 4.17
C LEU A 26 -4.93 11.03 3.57
N CYS A 27 -5.11 11.49 2.34
CA CYS A 27 -4.20 12.43 1.71
C CYS A 27 -4.14 13.77 2.44
N GLU A 28 -5.28 14.27 2.91
CA GLU A 28 -5.36 15.49 3.72
C GLU A 28 -4.58 15.35 5.03
N LEU A 29 -4.78 14.25 5.77
CA LEU A 29 -4.06 13.98 7.02
C LEU A 29 -2.55 13.96 6.82
N LYS A 30 -2.09 13.46 5.68
CA LYS A 30 -0.66 13.39 5.34
C LYS A 30 -0.12 14.67 4.72
N LYS A 31 -0.95 15.63 4.36
CA LYS A 31 -0.59 16.74 3.48
C LYS A 31 0.06 16.26 2.19
N ARG A 32 -0.54 15.21 1.61
CA ARG A 32 -0.06 14.53 0.41
C ARG A 32 -0.96 14.84 -0.78
N SER A 33 -0.38 15.17 -1.92
CA SER A 33 -1.14 15.33 -3.16
C SER A 33 -1.76 13.99 -3.60
N ILE A 34 -3.03 14.03 -3.99
CA ILE A 34 -3.73 12.87 -4.59
C ILE A 34 -3.08 12.42 -5.90
N ASP A 35 -2.40 13.32 -6.60
CA ASP A 35 -1.77 13.07 -7.89
C ASP A 35 -0.60 12.09 -7.82
N LYS A 36 -0.06 11.87 -6.63
CA LYS A 36 1.04 10.91 -6.42
C LYS A 36 0.60 9.45 -6.50
N GLY A 37 -0.71 9.18 -6.42
CA GLY A 37 -1.22 7.82 -6.34
C GLY A 37 -0.91 7.13 -5.01
N LEU A 38 -1.48 5.95 -4.82
CA LEU A 38 -1.34 5.14 -3.61
C LEU A 38 -1.11 3.68 -4.00
N ILE A 39 -0.32 2.97 -3.18
CA ILE A 39 -0.13 1.53 -3.30
C ILE A 39 -1.40 0.81 -2.83
N LEU A 40 -1.75 -0.30 -3.47
CA LEU A 40 -2.76 -1.24 -2.98
C LEU A 40 -2.04 -2.43 -2.34
N ILE A 41 -2.34 -2.71 -1.09
CA ILE A 41 -1.70 -3.77 -0.30
C ILE A 41 -2.71 -4.80 0.17
N SER A 42 -2.30 -6.05 0.20
CA SER A 42 -3.03 -7.14 0.86
C SER A 42 -2.09 -8.26 1.25
N GLY A 43 -2.48 -9.02 2.27
CA GLY A 43 -1.85 -10.30 2.61
C GLY A 43 -2.49 -11.48 1.89
N VAL A 44 -3.50 -11.25 1.05
CA VAL A 44 -4.26 -12.28 0.35
C VAL A 44 -4.14 -12.07 -1.15
N PHE A 45 -3.50 -13.01 -1.87
CA PHE A 45 -3.25 -12.85 -3.31
C PHE A 45 -4.53 -12.66 -4.12
N GLU A 46 -5.60 -13.39 -3.79
CA GLU A 46 -6.89 -13.35 -4.47
C GLU A 46 -7.51 -11.95 -4.49
N HIS A 47 -7.17 -11.10 -3.53
CA HIS A 47 -7.63 -9.71 -3.50
C HIS A 47 -7.13 -8.87 -4.68
N PHE A 48 -6.04 -9.31 -5.34
CA PHE A 48 -5.47 -8.61 -6.49
C PHE A 48 -6.05 -9.05 -7.83
N GLU A 49 -6.78 -10.16 -7.88
CA GLU A 49 -7.22 -10.77 -9.14
C GLU A 49 -7.92 -9.79 -10.08
N LYS A 50 -8.82 -8.98 -9.56
CA LYS A 50 -9.54 -7.99 -10.38
C LYS A 50 -8.65 -6.88 -10.95
N TYR A 51 -7.49 -6.65 -10.37
CA TYR A 51 -6.53 -5.63 -10.82
C TYR A 51 -5.50 -6.17 -11.81
N ILE A 52 -5.36 -7.49 -11.91
CA ILE A 52 -4.35 -8.16 -12.73
C ILE A 52 -4.95 -9.11 -13.76
N ASN A 53 -6.27 -9.17 -13.90
CA ASN A 53 -6.97 -10.09 -14.80
C ASN A 53 -6.68 -9.86 -16.29
N HIS A 54 -6.12 -8.71 -16.65
CA HIS A 54 -5.70 -8.37 -18.01
C HIS A 54 -4.25 -8.75 -18.31
N LEU A 55 -3.49 -9.20 -17.29
CA LEU A 55 -2.10 -9.63 -17.47
C LEU A 55 -2.06 -11.06 -18.02
N ASP A 56 -1.04 -11.36 -18.82
CA ASP A 56 -0.80 -12.72 -19.29
C ASP A 56 -0.17 -13.58 -18.17
N LYS A 57 -0.08 -14.90 -18.45
CA LYS A 57 0.45 -15.86 -17.48
C LYS A 57 1.91 -15.56 -17.11
N GLN A 58 2.73 -15.11 -18.08
CA GLN A 58 4.14 -14.81 -17.82
C GLN A 58 4.28 -13.65 -16.83
N ASP A 59 3.47 -12.61 -16.98
CA ASP A 59 3.50 -11.46 -16.08
C ASP A 59 3.00 -11.83 -14.68
N ILE A 60 1.94 -12.63 -14.60
CA ILE A 60 1.45 -13.14 -13.31
C ILE A 60 2.51 -14.01 -12.63
N ASP A 61 3.20 -14.88 -13.34
CA ASP A 61 4.28 -15.69 -12.77
C ASP A 61 5.44 -14.82 -12.27
N LYS A 62 5.75 -13.72 -12.96
CA LYS A 62 6.73 -12.73 -12.48
C LYS A 62 6.32 -12.09 -11.17
N LEU A 63 5.05 -11.69 -11.04
CA LEU A 63 4.53 -11.11 -9.80
C LEU A 63 4.74 -12.05 -8.62
N LYS A 64 4.49 -13.34 -8.82
CA LYS A 64 4.54 -14.35 -7.76
C LYS A 64 5.95 -14.71 -7.29
N ARG A 65 6.99 -14.38 -8.04
CA ARG A 65 8.38 -14.74 -7.66
C ARG A 65 8.84 -14.07 -6.37
N PRO A 66 8.75 -12.71 -6.23
CA PRO A 66 9.09 -12.05 -4.97
C PRO A 66 7.94 -12.00 -3.98
N TRP A 67 6.73 -12.35 -4.38
CA TRP A 67 5.52 -12.29 -3.55
C TRP A 67 5.17 -13.64 -2.88
N PRO A 68 4.66 -13.63 -1.64
CA PRO A 68 4.52 -12.45 -0.77
C PRO A 68 5.86 -11.94 -0.24
N GLY A 69 5.97 -10.64 0.02
CA GLY A 69 7.19 -10.04 0.54
C GLY A 69 7.25 -8.53 0.32
N PRO A 70 8.34 -7.88 0.77
CA PRO A 70 8.51 -6.43 0.69
C PRO A 70 8.86 -5.98 -0.73
N HIS A 71 7.98 -6.25 -1.68
CA HIS A 71 8.17 -5.91 -3.10
C HIS A 71 6.90 -5.31 -3.68
N THR A 72 7.02 -4.18 -4.34
CA THR A 72 5.91 -3.49 -5.00
C THR A 72 6.03 -3.62 -6.51
N TRP A 73 4.97 -4.06 -7.16
CA TRP A 73 4.88 -4.13 -8.61
C TRP A 73 4.06 -2.98 -9.17
N LEU A 74 4.59 -2.33 -10.20
CA LEU A 74 3.83 -1.41 -11.03
C LEU A 74 3.27 -2.17 -12.22
N VAL A 75 1.97 -2.20 -12.32
CA VAL A 75 1.26 -2.84 -13.43
C VAL A 75 0.36 -1.83 -14.12
N ARG A 76 0.06 -2.06 -15.40
CA ARG A 76 -0.90 -1.20 -16.10
C ARG A 76 -2.26 -1.29 -15.40
N ALA A 77 -2.82 -0.13 -15.08
CA ALA A 77 -4.12 -0.06 -14.42
C ALA A 77 -5.23 -0.45 -15.41
N ASN A 78 -6.21 -1.21 -14.92
CA ASN A 78 -7.43 -1.51 -15.63
C ASN A 78 -8.60 -0.69 -15.07
N GLU A 79 -9.80 -0.93 -15.58
CA GLU A 79 -11.02 -0.21 -15.20
C GLU A 79 -11.42 -0.41 -13.73
N ASN A 80 -10.87 -1.42 -13.04
CA ASN A 80 -11.17 -1.68 -11.63
C ASN A 80 -10.38 -0.76 -10.68
N VAL A 81 -9.36 -0.06 -11.19
CA VAL A 81 -8.57 0.88 -10.39
C VAL A 81 -9.24 2.25 -10.39
N PRO A 82 -9.69 2.75 -9.23
CA PRO A 82 -10.25 4.10 -9.15
C PRO A 82 -9.25 5.18 -9.58
N GLU A 83 -9.75 6.23 -10.23
CA GLU A 83 -8.93 7.36 -10.69
C GLU A 83 -8.12 8.01 -9.56
N TRP A 84 -8.71 8.11 -8.37
CA TRP A 84 -8.06 8.69 -7.19
C TRP A 84 -6.97 7.79 -6.58
N ILE A 85 -6.78 6.57 -7.07
CA ILE A 85 -5.73 5.64 -6.62
C ILE A 85 -4.49 5.72 -7.52
N LYS A 86 -4.68 5.76 -8.83
CA LYS A 86 -3.53 5.78 -9.76
C LYS A 86 -2.85 7.15 -9.89
N GLY A 87 -3.53 8.23 -9.46
CA GLY A 87 -3.00 9.57 -9.62
C GLY A 87 -2.87 9.96 -11.08
N ASN A 88 -1.74 10.58 -11.44
CA ASN A 88 -1.45 11.00 -12.81
C ASN A 88 -0.78 9.91 -13.66
N SER A 89 -0.81 8.66 -13.20
CA SER A 89 -0.16 7.53 -13.88
C SER A 89 -1.18 6.60 -14.53
N ASP A 90 -0.77 5.90 -15.58
CA ASP A 90 -1.51 4.78 -16.15
C ASP A 90 -1.21 3.44 -15.43
N LEU A 91 -0.38 3.49 -14.41
CA LEU A 91 0.04 2.34 -13.64
C LEU A 91 -0.59 2.36 -12.25
N VAL A 92 -0.78 1.17 -11.68
CA VAL A 92 -1.14 0.98 -10.28
C VAL A 92 -0.04 0.21 -9.57
N ALA A 93 0.25 0.59 -8.33
CA ALA A 93 1.25 -0.07 -7.49
C ALA A 93 0.56 -1.11 -6.61
N LEU A 94 1.02 -2.35 -6.66
CA LEU A 94 0.46 -3.47 -5.91
C LEU A 94 1.54 -4.10 -5.03
N ARG A 95 1.18 -4.46 -3.80
CA ARG A 95 2.08 -5.15 -2.85
C ARG A 95 1.36 -6.28 -2.14
N HIS A 96 1.87 -7.51 -2.30
CA HIS A 96 1.40 -8.67 -1.56
C HIS A 96 2.31 -8.86 -0.34
N SER A 97 1.84 -8.42 0.82
CA SER A 97 2.61 -8.42 2.06
C SER A 97 2.57 -9.77 2.76
N SER A 98 3.70 -10.15 3.36
CA SER A 98 3.79 -11.29 4.29
C SER A 98 3.71 -10.89 5.76
N HIS A 99 3.52 -9.60 6.06
CA HIS A 99 3.44 -9.13 7.44
C HIS A 99 2.16 -9.64 8.12
N PRO A 100 2.27 -10.28 9.31
CA PRO A 100 1.11 -10.90 9.97
C PRO A 100 -0.07 -9.95 10.21
N GLU A 101 0.19 -8.71 10.60
CA GLU A 101 -0.88 -7.76 10.88
C GLU A 101 -1.57 -7.25 9.60
N VAL A 102 -0.84 -7.16 8.50
CA VAL A 102 -1.43 -6.84 7.19
C VAL A 102 -2.33 -7.99 6.72
N ILE A 103 -1.87 -9.23 6.87
CA ILE A 103 -2.64 -10.43 6.53
C ILE A 103 -3.96 -10.43 7.31
N LYS A 104 -3.90 -10.33 8.64
CA LYS A 104 -5.09 -10.33 9.51
C LYS A 104 -6.07 -9.21 9.13
N LEU A 105 -5.56 -8.00 8.93
CA LEU A 105 -6.39 -6.84 8.64
C LEU A 105 -7.10 -6.99 7.29
N THR A 106 -6.37 -7.38 6.25
CA THR A 106 -6.95 -7.51 4.90
C THR A 106 -7.86 -8.73 4.78
N GLU A 107 -7.59 -9.83 5.49
CA GLU A 107 -8.52 -10.95 5.60
C GLU A 107 -9.83 -10.53 6.26
N LYS A 108 -9.76 -9.78 7.36
CA LYS A 108 -10.94 -9.29 8.07
C LYS A 108 -11.78 -8.36 7.22
N ILE A 109 -11.15 -7.47 6.47
CA ILE A 109 -11.83 -6.50 5.61
C ILE A 109 -12.31 -7.15 4.30
N GLY A 110 -11.62 -8.20 3.84
CA GLY A 110 -12.00 -8.95 2.64
C GLY A 110 -11.60 -8.29 1.33
N LYS A 111 -10.65 -7.34 1.35
CA LYS A 111 -10.18 -6.61 0.16
C LYS A 111 -8.81 -5.98 0.39
N VAL A 112 -8.21 -5.45 -0.68
CA VAL A 112 -7.01 -4.64 -0.56
C VAL A 112 -7.29 -3.36 0.21
N LEU A 113 -6.24 -2.80 0.82
CA LEU A 113 -6.24 -1.45 1.38
C LEU A 113 -5.27 -0.58 0.58
N THR A 114 -5.46 0.72 0.64
CA THR A 114 -4.40 1.64 0.23
C THR A 114 -3.25 1.55 1.21
N SER A 115 -2.04 1.85 0.77
CA SER A 115 -0.86 1.83 1.63
C SER A 115 0.05 3.00 1.32
N THR A 116 0.39 3.73 2.36
CA THR A 116 1.40 4.79 2.35
C THR A 116 2.06 4.83 3.73
N SER A 117 3.22 5.45 3.86
CA SER A 117 3.90 5.54 5.15
C SER A 117 3.13 6.40 6.16
N ALA A 118 3.22 6.04 7.45
CA ALA A 118 2.53 6.75 8.52
C ALA A 118 3.33 7.99 8.96
N ASN A 119 3.22 9.06 8.19
CA ASN A 119 3.87 10.34 8.45
C ASN A 119 3.10 11.48 7.80
N ILE A 120 3.33 12.69 8.29
CA ILE A 120 3.06 13.90 7.51
C ILE A 120 4.13 13.95 6.40
N SER A 121 3.75 14.31 5.20
CA SER A 121 4.68 14.32 4.05
C SER A 121 5.96 15.09 4.38
N ASN A 122 7.10 14.48 4.03
CA ASN A 122 8.46 14.94 4.28
C ASN A 122 8.97 14.78 5.73
N ASP A 123 8.13 14.34 6.65
CA ASP A 123 8.57 14.00 8.00
C ASP A 123 8.98 12.53 8.08
N PRO A 124 9.75 12.11 9.10
CA PRO A 124 10.07 10.70 9.30
C PRO A 124 8.82 9.86 9.55
N PRO A 125 8.71 8.66 8.96
CA PRO A 125 7.58 7.78 9.21
C PRO A 125 7.61 7.17 10.62
N ALA A 126 6.42 6.91 11.16
CA ALA A 126 6.27 6.27 12.46
C ALA A 126 6.84 4.86 12.44
N MET A 127 7.62 4.52 13.47
CA MET A 127 8.25 3.23 13.67
C MET A 127 7.56 2.40 14.76
N SER A 128 6.61 2.99 15.47
CA SER A 128 5.89 2.34 16.57
C SER A 128 4.44 2.84 16.66
N ALA A 129 3.62 2.08 17.36
CA ALA A 129 2.23 2.48 17.63
C ALA A 129 2.15 3.79 18.40
N ASP A 130 3.06 4.03 19.34
CA ASP A 130 3.09 5.26 20.11
C ASP A 130 3.41 6.49 19.25
N GLU A 131 4.34 6.35 18.31
CA GLU A 131 4.64 7.41 17.35
C GLU A 131 3.43 7.72 16.46
N VAL A 132 2.69 6.71 16.00
CA VAL A 132 1.44 6.90 15.25
C VAL A 132 0.45 7.73 16.06
N THR A 133 0.26 7.40 17.34
CA THR A 133 -0.63 8.12 18.24
C THR A 133 -0.20 9.58 18.41
N MET A 134 1.09 9.83 18.52
CA MET A 134 1.62 11.20 18.62
C MET A 134 1.36 12.03 17.37
N ILE A 135 1.44 11.43 16.20
CA ILE A 135 1.28 12.14 14.91
C ILE A 135 -0.20 12.34 14.57
N PHE A 136 -1.01 11.29 14.70
CA PHE A 136 -2.37 11.24 14.15
C PHE A 136 -3.48 11.20 15.21
N GLY A 137 -3.15 10.89 16.46
CA GLY A 137 -4.13 10.83 17.54
C GLY A 137 -5.28 9.87 17.21
N ASN A 138 -6.51 10.36 17.39
CA ASN A 138 -7.73 9.61 17.15
C ASN A 138 -8.23 9.64 15.69
N GLU A 139 -7.49 10.26 14.80
CA GLU A 139 -7.88 10.37 13.38
C GLU A 139 -7.76 9.03 12.64
N VAL A 140 -7.04 8.07 13.21
CA VAL A 140 -6.82 6.76 12.63
C VAL A 140 -7.20 5.64 13.59
N THR A 141 -7.59 4.49 13.04
CA THR A 141 -7.78 3.26 13.80
C THR A 141 -6.44 2.53 13.88
N LEU A 142 -5.87 2.48 15.07
CA LEU A 142 -4.55 1.93 15.31
C LEU A 142 -4.58 0.41 15.45
N ILE A 143 -3.80 -0.28 14.63
CA ILE A 143 -3.49 -1.70 14.78
C ILE A 143 -2.12 -1.79 15.45
N ARG A 144 -2.08 -2.32 16.67
CA ARG A 144 -0.81 -2.46 17.40
C ARG A 144 -0.06 -3.69 16.95
N GLY A 145 1.24 -3.58 16.83
CA GLY A 145 2.14 -4.65 16.45
C GLY A 145 3.54 -4.11 16.21
N GLU A 146 4.45 -5.00 15.83
CA GLU A 146 5.82 -4.64 15.55
C GLU A 146 6.05 -4.55 14.05
N ILE A 147 6.81 -3.54 13.63
CA ILE A 147 7.25 -3.42 12.23
C ILE A 147 8.22 -4.57 11.91
N GLY A 148 8.28 -4.92 10.61
CA GLY A 148 9.26 -5.91 10.13
C GLY A 148 10.69 -5.36 10.15
N ASN A 149 11.64 -6.25 9.90
CA ASN A 149 13.08 -5.93 9.95
C ASN A 149 13.63 -5.40 8.62
N PHE A 150 12.77 -5.06 7.68
CA PHE A 150 13.21 -4.54 6.40
C PHE A 150 13.60 -3.06 6.54
N GLY A 151 14.91 -2.81 6.59
CA GLY A 151 15.44 -1.45 6.69
C GLY A 151 15.45 -0.73 5.36
N GLY A 152 14.59 0.28 5.20
CA GLY A 152 14.56 1.13 4.02
C GLY A 152 13.33 0.97 3.15
N ALA A 153 13.35 1.62 1.98
CA ALA A 153 12.26 1.57 1.01
C ALA A 153 12.16 0.20 0.35
N THR A 154 10.94 -0.29 0.19
CA THR A 154 10.72 -1.56 -0.51
C THR A 154 11.06 -1.43 -2.00
N PRO A 155 11.66 -2.48 -2.61
CA PRO A 155 11.91 -2.49 -4.05
C PRO A 155 10.63 -2.31 -4.85
N VAL A 156 10.71 -1.56 -5.94
CA VAL A 156 9.61 -1.35 -6.88
C VAL A 156 10.05 -1.80 -8.27
N SER A 157 9.23 -2.59 -8.93
CA SER A 157 9.51 -3.10 -10.27
C SER A 157 8.31 -2.96 -11.19
N TYR A 158 8.57 -2.83 -12.49
CA TYR A 158 7.53 -2.88 -13.54
C TYR A 158 7.36 -4.31 -14.04
N THR A 159 6.14 -4.69 -14.47
CA THR A 159 5.88 -6.02 -15.04
C THR A 159 6.69 -6.31 -16.31
N HIS A 160 6.97 -5.28 -17.10
CA HIS A 160 7.73 -5.44 -18.36
C HIS A 160 9.19 -5.02 -18.25
N LEU A 161 9.58 -4.30 -17.20
CA LEU A 161 10.92 -3.78 -17.00
C LEU A 161 11.32 -3.94 -15.54
N THR A 162 12.42 -4.64 -15.29
CA THR A 162 13.04 -4.73 -13.98
C THR A 162 13.92 -3.49 -13.75
N LEU A 163 13.32 -2.35 -13.53
CA LEU A 163 14.06 -1.17 -13.09
C LEU A 163 13.64 -0.86 -11.66
N PRO A 164 14.57 -0.90 -10.70
CA PRO A 164 14.26 -0.43 -9.36
C PRO A 164 13.98 1.06 -9.42
N THR A 165 12.75 1.47 -9.16
CA THR A 165 12.39 2.87 -9.01
C THR A 165 12.31 3.22 -7.54
N ARG A 166 12.85 4.39 -7.20
CA ARG A 166 12.77 4.94 -5.86
C ARG A 166 11.43 5.65 -5.66
N ASP A 167 10.85 5.44 -4.49
CA ASP A 167 9.82 6.29 -3.88
C ASP A 167 8.45 6.38 -4.54
N LEU A 168 7.62 5.34 -4.27
CA LEU A 168 6.16 5.45 -4.29
C LEU A 168 5.56 5.59 -2.88
N VAL A 169 6.38 5.95 -1.93
CA VAL A 169 5.94 6.13 -0.54
C VAL A 169 5.64 7.58 -0.24
#